data_63fb6abb7da025570d27f8647f479148
#
_entry.id   63fb6abb7da025570d27f8647f479148
#
_cell.length_a   1.000
_cell.length_b   1.000
_cell.length_c   1.000
_cell.angle_alpha   90.00
_cell.angle_beta   90.00
_cell.angle_gamma   90.00
#
_symmetry.space_group_name_H-M   'P 1'
#
loop_
_entity.id
_entity.type
_entity.pdbx_description
1 polymer ?
#
loop_
_entity_poly.entity_id
_entity_poly.type
_entity_poly.pdbx_seq_one_letter_code
_entity_poly.pdbx_strand_id
1 'polypeptide(L)'
;SDLCCFLSTPCLFHPFSLRIGIPQGATKREGTALRYGPSIYSVNEQYIKPVTRDAGLMSWALMRNPEGLDCDLFISHAWQEGIFEFLTKVKHSWPRGVRNAWCCMLANPQNLDIGALLQTPSHSPFALALRASKIVLVVPNRHESVYTRLWCGYEAYLAEEEGKTIVIAKDSKLHDIRHLGCAFSAAYFLKLKDQP
;
A
#
# COMPACT_ATOMS: atom_id res chain seq x y z
N SER A 1 -8.74 18.01 -11.34
CA SER A 1 -7.36 17.47 -11.42
C SER A 1 -6.83 17.03 -10.05
N ASP A 2 -7.65 16.38 -9.19
CA ASP A 2 -7.37 16.36 -7.74
C ASP A 2 -7.32 14.93 -7.15
N LEU A 3 -6.77 13.94 -7.86
CA LEU A 3 -6.87 12.55 -7.43
C LEU A 3 -5.56 11.78 -7.35
N CYS A 4 -4.45 12.48 -7.19
CA CYS A 4 -3.16 11.82 -6.98
C CYS A 4 -2.68 11.98 -5.53
N CYS A 5 -2.71 10.94 -4.72
CA CYS A 5 -2.28 10.95 -3.31
C CYS A 5 -1.33 9.81 -2.98
N PHE A 6 -0.30 10.03 -2.20
CA PHE A 6 0.99 9.39 -2.34
C PHE A 6 1.71 9.07 -1.05
N LEU A 7 2.56 8.05 -1.15
CA LEU A 7 3.61 7.72 -0.21
C LEU A 7 4.86 8.55 -0.54
N SER A 8 5.23 9.51 0.28
CA SER A 8 6.53 10.17 0.16
C SER A 8 7.60 9.39 0.92
N THR A 9 8.78 9.24 0.34
CA THR A 9 9.89 8.45 0.88
C THR A 9 10.30 8.83 2.31
N PRO A 10 10.32 10.09 2.75
CA PRO A 10 10.70 10.44 4.12
C PRO A 10 9.67 10.07 5.19
N CYS A 11 8.38 9.98 4.84
CA CYS A 11 7.32 9.72 5.82
C CYS A 11 7.05 8.24 6.08
N LEU A 12 7.45 7.36 5.16
CA LEU A 12 7.29 5.91 5.35
C LEU A 12 8.32 5.29 6.29
N PHE A 13 9.44 5.97 6.57
CA PHE A 13 10.61 5.35 7.17
C PHE A 13 11.04 5.92 8.52
N HIS A 14 10.21 6.73 9.17
CA HIS A 14 10.53 7.12 10.54
C HIS A 14 10.29 5.94 11.51
N PRO A 15 11.26 5.61 12.39
CA PRO A 15 11.18 4.42 13.23
C PRO A 15 10.15 4.61 14.33
N PHE A 16 9.04 3.90 14.23
CA PHE A 16 8.09 3.74 15.34
C PHE A 16 7.92 2.26 15.67
N SER A 17 8.21 1.94 16.91
CA SER A 17 8.19 0.58 17.46
C SER A 17 6.78 0.20 17.93
N LEU A 18 6.18 -0.85 17.35
CA LEU A 18 4.99 -1.52 17.89
C LEU A 18 5.43 -2.70 18.74
N ARG A 19 5.11 -2.65 20.00
CA ARG A 19 5.04 -3.88 20.81
C ARG A 19 3.68 -4.54 20.55
N ILE A 20 3.61 -5.44 19.59
CA ILE A 20 2.55 -6.45 19.62
C ILE A 20 2.90 -7.36 20.78
N GLY A 21 2.06 -7.43 21.79
CA GLY A 21 2.18 -8.45 22.84
C GLY A 21 2.01 -9.82 22.18
N ILE A 22 3.11 -10.52 21.95
CA ILE A 22 3.12 -11.88 21.44
C ILE A 22 2.75 -12.77 22.62
N PRO A 23 1.66 -13.57 22.59
CA PRO A 23 1.42 -14.58 23.62
C PRO A 23 2.58 -15.56 23.65
N GLN A 24 3.13 -15.81 24.83
CA GLN A 24 4.12 -16.88 25.00
C GLN A 24 3.43 -18.21 24.70
N GLY A 25 3.83 -18.89 23.62
CA GLY A 25 3.24 -20.16 23.18
C GLY A 25 2.93 -20.25 21.70
N ALA A 26 3.38 -19.28 20.90
CA ALA A 26 3.12 -19.20 19.46
C ALA A 26 3.55 -20.47 18.71
N THR A 27 2.60 -21.14 18.06
CA THR A 27 2.82 -22.33 17.23
C THR A 27 3.48 -21.97 15.88
N LYS A 28 3.92 -22.98 15.11
CA LYS A 28 4.56 -22.79 13.79
C LYS A 28 3.67 -22.00 12.80
N ARG A 29 2.36 -21.99 12.95
CA ARG A 29 1.40 -21.17 12.17
C ARG A 29 1.47 -19.70 12.54
N GLU A 30 1.68 -19.36 13.81
CA GLU A 30 1.81 -17.99 14.30
C GLU A 30 3.12 -17.35 13.86
N GLY A 31 4.22 -18.12 13.78
CA GLY A 31 5.50 -17.67 13.22
C GLY A 31 5.38 -17.22 11.76
N THR A 32 4.48 -17.84 10.99
CA THR A 32 4.19 -17.47 9.61
C THR A 32 3.38 -16.17 9.54
N ALA A 33 2.38 -16.00 10.39
CA ALA A 33 1.57 -14.78 10.48
C ALA A 33 2.42 -13.57 10.90
N LEU A 34 3.33 -13.75 11.85
CA LEU A 34 4.28 -12.72 12.28
C LEU A 34 5.23 -12.25 11.16
N ARG A 35 5.54 -13.15 10.22
CA ARG A 35 6.46 -12.87 9.11
C ARG A 35 5.83 -12.04 7.99
N TYR A 36 4.56 -12.27 7.69
CA TYR A 36 3.87 -11.64 6.55
C TYR A 36 2.93 -10.52 6.97
N GLY A 37 2.55 -10.51 8.23
CA GLY A 37 1.57 -9.58 8.78
C GLY A 37 0.13 -9.93 8.43
N PRO A 38 -0.83 -9.15 8.95
CA PRO A 38 -2.23 -9.27 8.57
C PRO A 38 -2.41 -8.95 7.08
N SER A 39 -3.49 -9.47 6.48
CA SER A 39 -3.84 -9.13 5.11
C SER A 39 -4.15 -7.63 4.97
N ILE A 40 -3.98 -7.08 3.78
CA ILE A 40 -4.34 -5.68 3.52
C ILE A 40 -5.83 -5.43 3.80
N TYR A 41 -6.72 -6.40 3.56
CA TYR A 41 -8.12 -6.31 3.98
C TYR A 41 -8.26 -6.05 5.48
N SER A 42 -7.54 -6.82 6.31
CA SER A 42 -7.58 -6.65 7.77
C SER A 42 -7.03 -5.29 8.21
N VAL A 43 -5.94 -4.84 7.58
CA VAL A 43 -5.35 -3.52 7.85
C VAL A 43 -6.32 -2.41 7.46
N ASN A 44 -7.00 -2.54 6.32
CA ASN A 44 -7.97 -1.56 5.89
C ASN A 44 -9.14 -1.45 6.87
N GLU A 45 -9.75 -2.57 7.26
CA GLU A 45 -10.90 -2.59 8.17
C GLU A 45 -10.55 -2.12 9.58
N GLN A 46 -9.40 -2.54 10.10
CA GLN A 46 -9.07 -2.32 11.51
C GLN A 46 -8.31 -1.02 11.78
N TYR A 47 -7.67 -0.43 10.76
CA TYR A 47 -6.81 0.75 10.95
C TYR A 47 -7.11 1.87 9.98
N ILE A 48 -7.11 1.63 8.65
CA ILE A 48 -7.26 2.72 7.68
C ILE A 48 -8.66 3.33 7.78
N LYS A 49 -9.70 2.52 7.74
CA LYS A 49 -11.08 3.00 7.82
C LYS A 49 -11.40 3.76 9.11
N PRO A 50 -11.07 3.26 10.32
CA PRO A 50 -11.33 4.01 11.55
C PRO A 50 -10.65 5.38 11.55
N VAL A 51 -9.34 5.42 11.27
CA VAL A 51 -8.57 6.67 11.30
C VAL A 51 -9.06 7.68 10.26
N THR A 52 -9.32 7.24 9.03
CA THR A 52 -9.80 8.14 7.95
C THR A 52 -11.26 8.54 8.12
N ARG A 53 -12.07 7.75 8.83
CA ARG A 53 -13.44 8.15 9.23
C ARG A 53 -13.40 9.34 10.16
N ASP A 54 -12.56 9.28 11.18
CA ASP A 54 -12.41 10.35 12.16
C ASP A 54 -11.82 11.62 11.53
N ALA A 55 -11.06 11.47 10.44
CA ALA A 55 -10.49 12.57 9.65
C ALA A 55 -11.42 13.11 8.55
N GLY A 56 -12.71 12.83 8.58
CA GLY A 56 -13.70 13.37 7.62
C GLY A 56 -13.87 12.54 6.35
N LEU A 57 -13.66 11.22 6.43
CA LEU A 57 -13.87 10.25 5.35
C LEU A 57 -12.93 10.38 4.14
N MET A 58 -11.90 11.22 4.24
CA MET A 58 -10.93 11.38 3.17
C MET A 58 -10.01 10.14 3.04
N SER A 59 -9.22 10.08 1.98
CA SER A 59 -8.20 9.04 1.87
C SER A 59 -7.07 9.25 2.89
N TRP A 60 -6.37 8.17 3.26
CA TRP A 60 -5.19 8.28 4.13
C TRP A 60 -4.14 9.25 3.56
N ALA A 61 -3.93 9.18 2.26
CA ALA A 61 -2.94 10.00 1.59
C ALA A 61 -3.28 11.49 1.62
N LEU A 62 -4.54 11.88 1.38
CA LEU A 62 -5.00 13.27 1.51
C LEU A 62 -4.98 13.76 2.96
N MET A 63 -5.32 12.90 3.92
CA MET A 63 -5.19 13.23 5.33
C MET A 63 -3.74 13.62 5.72
N ARG A 64 -2.75 12.97 5.09
CA ARG A 64 -1.32 13.25 5.33
C ARG A 64 -0.76 14.36 4.47
N ASN A 65 -1.32 14.58 3.30
CA ASN A 65 -0.87 15.57 2.31
C ASN A 65 -2.10 16.26 1.71
N PRO A 66 -2.69 17.25 2.40
CA PRO A 66 -3.93 17.90 1.97
C PRO A 66 -3.84 18.55 0.57
N GLU A 67 -2.66 19.04 0.20
CA GLU A 67 -2.42 19.66 -1.11
C GLU A 67 -2.22 18.62 -2.23
N GLY A 68 -2.21 17.32 -1.89
CA GLY A 68 -1.86 16.27 -2.83
C GLY A 68 -0.37 16.23 -3.17
N LEU A 69 0.02 15.23 -3.95
CA LEU A 69 1.41 15.05 -4.42
C LEU A 69 1.38 14.54 -5.87
N ASP A 70 2.42 14.82 -6.64
CA ASP A 70 2.61 14.25 -7.98
C ASP A 70 2.82 12.72 -7.93
N CYS A 71 2.37 11.99 -8.94
CA CYS A 71 2.51 10.54 -9.03
C CYS A 71 3.73 10.14 -9.86
N ASP A 72 4.78 9.68 -9.22
CA ASP A 72 5.94 9.12 -9.92
C ASP A 72 5.79 7.62 -10.18
N LEU A 73 5.17 6.90 -9.22
CA LEU A 73 5.07 5.44 -9.19
C LEU A 73 3.64 4.99 -8.95
N PHE A 74 3.13 4.09 -9.77
CA PHE A 74 1.88 3.39 -9.53
C PHE A 74 2.20 2.00 -8.95
N ILE A 75 1.56 1.62 -7.83
CA ILE A 75 1.75 0.30 -7.20
C ILE A 75 0.52 -0.57 -7.47
N SER A 76 0.71 -1.60 -8.29
CA SER A 76 -0.29 -2.64 -8.55
C SER A 76 -0.07 -3.82 -7.61
N HIS A 77 -1.07 -4.20 -6.84
CA HIS A 77 -0.96 -5.25 -5.82
C HIS A 77 -2.30 -5.93 -5.52
N ALA A 78 -2.25 -7.11 -4.93
CA ALA A 78 -3.44 -7.83 -4.47
C ALA A 78 -3.65 -7.65 -2.95
N TRP A 79 -4.91 -7.55 -2.53
CA TRP A 79 -5.26 -7.30 -1.11
C TRP A 79 -5.18 -8.53 -0.21
N GLN A 80 -4.99 -9.71 -0.80
CA GLN A 80 -4.79 -10.97 -0.06
C GLN A 80 -3.41 -11.07 0.58
N GLU A 81 -2.45 -10.25 0.12
CA GLU A 81 -1.09 -10.27 0.64
C GLU A 81 -1.01 -9.73 2.07
N GLY A 82 0.02 -10.19 2.79
CA GLY A 82 0.35 -9.66 4.10
C GLY A 82 1.03 -8.30 4.01
N ILE A 83 0.63 -7.39 4.88
CA ILE A 83 1.15 -6.00 4.85
C ILE A 83 2.67 -5.91 4.97
N PHE A 84 3.30 -6.80 5.78
CA PHE A 84 4.76 -6.77 5.96
C PHE A 84 5.49 -7.29 4.72
N GLU A 85 4.94 -8.31 4.06
CA GLU A 85 5.44 -8.79 2.77
C GLU A 85 5.37 -7.68 1.73
N PHE A 86 4.21 -7.04 1.58
CA PHE A 86 3.99 -5.91 0.68
C PHE A 86 5.00 -4.79 0.91
N LEU A 87 5.09 -4.27 2.14
CA LEU A 87 5.98 -3.16 2.46
C LEU A 87 7.46 -3.50 2.22
N THR A 88 7.86 -4.74 2.52
CA THR A 88 9.23 -5.20 2.30
C THR A 88 9.57 -5.24 0.82
N LYS A 89 8.68 -5.78 -0.02
CA LYS A 89 8.85 -5.83 -1.47
C LYS A 89 8.88 -4.44 -2.09
N VAL A 90 7.95 -3.57 -1.72
CA VAL A 90 7.91 -2.18 -2.18
C VAL A 90 9.20 -1.45 -1.83
N LYS A 91 9.63 -1.52 -0.57
CA LYS A 91 10.87 -0.87 -0.12
C LYS A 91 12.09 -1.38 -0.87
N HIS A 92 12.22 -2.69 -1.02
CA HIS A 92 13.38 -3.31 -1.69
C HIS A 92 13.43 -3.01 -3.19
N SER A 93 12.27 -2.77 -3.79
CA SER A 93 12.14 -2.53 -5.24
C SER A 93 11.86 -1.07 -5.58
N TRP A 94 11.97 -0.15 -4.63
CA TRP A 94 11.71 1.27 -4.85
C TRP A 94 12.67 1.84 -5.89
N PRO A 95 12.17 2.40 -7.02
CA PRO A 95 13.03 2.88 -8.08
C PRO A 95 13.80 4.14 -7.69
N ARG A 96 15.02 4.27 -8.19
CA ARG A 96 15.81 5.48 -7.95
C ARG A 96 15.15 6.72 -8.57
N GLY A 97 15.16 7.84 -7.84
CA GLY A 97 14.58 9.11 -8.28
C GLY A 97 13.07 9.21 -8.13
N VAL A 98 12.38 8.15 -7.72
CA VAL A 98 10.96 8.18 -7.37
C VAL A 98 10.80 8.81 -5.98
N ARG A 99 9.94 9.81 -5.88
CA ARG A 99 9.63 10.50 -4.62
C ARG A 99 8.31 10.01 -4.02
N ASN A 100 7.29 9.88 -4.86
CA ASN A 100 5.92 9.61 -4.43
C ASN A 100 5.33 8.43 -5.19
N ALA A 101 4.46 7.66 -4.50
CA ALA A 101 3.77 6.54 -5.12
C ALA A 101 2.27 6.59 -4.85
N TRP A 102 1.48 6.14 -5.79
CA TRP A 102 0.07 5.88 -5.62
C TRP A 102 -0.15 4.41 -5.23
N CYS A 103 -0.91 4.18 -4.19
CA CYS A 103 -1.33 2.85 -3.74
C CYS A 103 -2.82 2.89 -3.37
N CYS A 104 -3.63 2.05 -3.97
CA CYS A 104 -5.09 2.12 -3.89
C CYS A 104 -5.65 2.11 -2.46
N MET A 105 -5.07 1.32 -1.55
CA MET A 105 -5.54 1.24 -0.16
C MET A 105 -5.33 2.54 0.62
N LEU A 106 -4.38 3.38 0.21
CA LEU A 106 -4.05 4.64 0.87
C LEU A 106 -4.58 5.86 0.10
N ALA A 107 -4.63 5.78 -1.22
CA ALA A 107 -4.99 6.89 -2.08
C ALA A 107 -6.51 7.03 -2.31
N ASN A 108 -7.27 5.93 -2.27
CA ASN A 108 -8.72 5.98 -2.36
C ASN A 108 -9.36 6.14 -0.97
N PRO A 109 -10.48 6.89 -0.85
CA PRO A 109 -11.24 7.00 0.38
C PRO A 109 -11.95 5.68 0.70
N GLN A 110 -11.46 4.96 1.69
CA GLN A 110 -11.90 3.59 2.01
C GLN A 110 -13.27 3.53 2.74
N ASN A 111 -13.76 4.66 3.22
CA ASN A 111 -15.06 4.77 3.90
C ASN A 111 -16.20 5.23 2.97
N LEU A 112 -15.90 5.57 1.73
CA LEU A 112 -16.88 6.00 0.73
C LEU A 112 -17.12 4.89 -0.28
N ASP A 113 -18.33 4.86 -0.83
CA ASP A 113 -18.60 4.05 -2.01
C ASP A 113 -18.02 4.75 -3.25
N ILE A 114 -16.97 4.19 -3.80
CA ILE A 114 -16.32 4.67 -5.04
C ILE A 114 -16.86 3.97 -6.29
N GLY A 115 -17.91 3.13 -6.16
CA GLY A 115 -18.46 2.36 -7.27
C GLY A 115 -18.83 3.22 -8.49
N ALA A 116 -19.38 4.40 -8.25
CA ALA A 116 -19.67 5.36 -9.33
C ALA A 116 -18.43 5.82 -10.09
N LEU A 117 -17.29 5.98 -9.40
CA LEU A 117 -16.01 6.36 -10.02
C LEU A 117 -15.37 5.21 -10.82
N LEU A 118 -15.82 3.99 -10.61
CA LEU A 118 -15.32 2.79 -11.26
C LEU A 118 -16.16 2.36 -12.47
N GLN A 119 -17.32 2.96 -12.70
CA GLN A 119 -18.21 2.62 -13.84
C GLN A 119 -17.55 2.86 -15.19
N THR A 120 -16.68 3.85 -15.29
CA THR A 120 -15.89 4.11 -16.50
C THR A 120 -14.41 3.83 -16.18
N PRO A 121 -13.90 2.64 -16.48
CA PRO A 121 -12.54 2.24 -16.09
C PRO A 121 -11.44 3.21 -16.54
N SER A 122 -11.58 3.79 -17.74
CA SER A 122 -10.61 4.77 -18.27
C SER A 122 -10.57 6.10 -17.52
N HIS A 123 -11.61 6.44 -16.76
CA HIS A 123 -11.69 7.66 -15.94
C HIS A 123 -11.63 7.35 -14.45
N SER A 124 -11.40 6.09 -14.09
CA SER A 124 -11.25 5.69 -12.68
C SER A 124 -10.03 6.32 -12.02
N PRO A 125 -10.01 6.45 -10.69
CA PRO A 125 -8.84 6.90 -9.94
C PRO A 125 -7.58 6.08 -10.26
N PHE A 126 -7.74 4.79 -10.54
CA PHE A 126 -6.66 3.89 -10.94
C PHE A 126 -6.05 4.32 -12.29
N ALA A 127 -6.89 4.53 -13.31
CA ALA A 127 -6.43 4.93 -14.63
C ALA A 127 -5.78 6.31 -14.62
N LEU A 128 -6.34 7.26 -13.89
CA LEU A 128 -5.78 8.61 -13.77
C LEU A 128 -4.40 8.59 -13.09
N ALA A 129 -4.28 7.85 -11.99
CA ALA A 129 -3.01 7.73 -11.28
C ALA A 129 -1.95 6.98 -12.11
N LEU A 130 -2.34 5.93 -12.81
CA LEU A 130 -1.43 5.18 -13.68
C LEU A 130 -0.92 6.05 -14.84
N ARG A 131 -1.79 6.82 -15.50
CA ARG A 131 -1.38 7.76 -16.54
C ARG A 131 -0.45 8.83 -16.05
N ALA A 132 -0.67 9.35 -14.85
CA ALA A 132 0.20 10.35 -14.23
C ALA A 132 1.58 9.76 -13.86
N SER A 133 1.66 8.46 -13.56
CA SER A 133 2.91 7.82 -13.15
C SER A 133 3.86 7.59 -14.33
N LYS A 134 5.15 7.44 -14.04
CA LYS A 134 6.19 7.08 -15.00
C LYS A 134 6.47 5.57 -14.97
N ILE A 135 6.32 4.96 -13.80
CA ILE A 135 6.67 3.58 -13.52
C ILE A 135 5.48 2.89 -12.86
N VAL A 136 5.22 1.65 -13.26
CA VAL A 136 4.27 0.74 -12.60
C VAL A 136 5.08 -0.34 -11.87
N LEU A 137 4.96 -0.41 -10.55
CA LEU A 137 5.54 -1.45 -9.72
C LEU A 137 4.48 -2.51 -9.44
N VAL A 138 4.64 -3.67 -10.04
CA VAL A 138 3.80 -4.84 -9.76
C VAL A 138 4.37 -5.58 -8.56
N VAL A 139 3.56 -5.75 -7.52
CA VAL A 139 3.96 -6.44 -6.27
C VAL A 139 3.28 -7.81 -6.24
N PRO A 140 3.98 -8.90 -6.65
CA PRO A 140 3.43 -10.25 -6.59
C PRO A 140 3.32 -10.70 -5.14
N ASN A 141 2.25 -11.42 -4.82
CA ASN A 141 2.16 -12.12 -3.55
C ASN A 141 2.40 -13.63 -3.73
N ARG A 142 2.59 -14.32 -2.64
CA ARG A 142 2.90 -15.77 -2.64
C ARG A 142 1.68 -16.68 -2.80
N HIS A 143 0.47 -16.14 -2.66
CA HIS A 143 -0.75 -16.96 -2.62
C HIS A 143 -1.38 -17.13 -3.99
N GLU A 144 -1.37 -16.06 -4.77
CA GLU A 144 -2.01 -16.03 -6.08
C GLU A 144 -1.37 -15.01 -7.01
N SER A 145 -1.58 -15.16 -8.30
CA SER A 145 -1.18 -14.13 -9.27
C SER A 145 -1.96 -12.84 -9.01
N VAL A 146 -1.29 -11.68 -9.08
CA VAL A 146 -1.96 -10.38 -9.01
C VAL A 146 -3.02 -10.23 -10.10
N TYR A 147 -2.85 -10.89 -11.23
CA TYR A 147 -3.75 -10.84 -12.39
C TYR A 147 -5.02 -11.69 -12.26
N THR A 148 -5.20 -12.43 -11.18
CA THR A 148 -6.50 -13.03 -10.84
C THR A 148 -7.54 -11.97 -10.48
N ARG A 149 -7.10 -10.77 -10.13
CA ARG A 149 -7.97 -9.62 -9.90
C ARG A 149 -8.16 -8.82 -11.19
N LEU A 150 -9.42 -8.60 -11.55
CA LEU A 150 -9.80 -7.85 -12.76
C LEU A 150 -9.11 -6.49 -12.86
N TRP A 151 -9.03 -5.75 -11.75
CA TRP A 151 -8.39 -4.44 -11.73
C TRP A 151 -6.90 -4.51 -11.99
N CYS A 152 -6.17 -5.46 -11.41
CA CYS A 152 -4.74 -5.62 -11.69
C CYS A 152 -4.48 -6.05 -13.15
N GLY A 153 -5.39 -6.84 -13.73
CA GLY A 153 -5.36 -7.15 -15.16
C GLY A 153 -5.55 -5.91 -16.04
N TYR A 154 -6.53 -5.06 -15.68
CA TYR A 154 -6.76 -3.79 -16.37
C TYR A 154 -5.59 -2.80 -16.20
N GLU A 155 -5.01 -2.72 -15.01
CA GLU A 155 -3.82 -1.90 -14.73
C GLU A 155 -2.63 -2.33 -15.60
N ALA A 156 -2.40 -3.64 -15.77
CA ALA A 156 -1.35 -4.15 -16.63
C ALA A 156 -1.58 -3.81 -18.11
N TYR A 157 -2.80 -4.00 -18.59
CA TYR A 157 -3.20 -3.62 -19.94
C TYR A 157 -2.98 -2.13 -20.19
N LEU A 158 -3.47 -1.28 -19.29
CA LEU A 158 -3.35 0.17 -19.41
C LEU A 158 -1.90 0.62 -19.34
N ALA A 159 -1.07 -0.02 -18.52
CA ALA A 159 0.36 0.28 -18.41
C ALA A 159 1.09 0.03 -19.73
N GLU A 160 0.73 -1.04 -20.44
CA GLU A 160 1.27 -1.36 -21.76
C GLU A 160 0.81 -0.35 -22.81
N GLU A 161 -0.51 -0.06 -22.86
CA GLU A 161 -1.08 0.92 -23.80
C GLU A 161 -0.46 2.32 -23.64
N GLU A 162 -0.19 2.73 -22.41
CA GLU A 162 0.41 4.03 -22.08
C GLU A 162 1.95 4.02 -22.16
N GLY A 163 2.58 2.91 -22.57
CA GLY A 163 4.03 2.78 -22.70
C GLY A 163 4.80 2.97 -21.39
N LYS A 164 4.20 2.57 -20.25
CA LYS A 164 4.82 2.73 -18.94
C LYS A 164 5.96 1.73 -18.72
N THR A 165 6.96 2.13 -17.95
CA THR A 165 7.97 1.18 -17.47
C THR A 165 7.37 0.28 -16.40
N ILE A 166 7.26 -1.02 -16.66
CA ILE A 166 6.73 -2.00 -15.71
C ILE A 166 7.91 -2.67 -15.01
N VAL A 167 7.89 -2.63 -13.68
CA VAL A 167 8.87 -3.26 -12.78
C VAL A 167 8.17 -4.27 -11.91
N ILE A 168 8.71 -5.47 -11.81
CA ILE A 168 8.21 -6.50 -10.88
C ILE A 168 9.01 -6.42 -9.59
N ALA A 169 8.31 -6.27 -8.47
CA ALA A 169 8.94 -6.22 -7.17
C ALA A 169 9.66 -7.53 -6.84
N LYS A 170 10.89 -7.42 -6.38
CA LYS A 170 11.74 -8.55 -6.02
C LYS A 170 11.46 -9.03 -4.61
N ASP A 171 11.54 -10.34 -4.41
CA ASP A 171 11.57 -10.88 -3.06
C ASP A 171 12.87 -10.45 -2.37
N SER A 172 12.72 -9.80 -1.21
CA SER A 172 13.85 -9.59 -0.34
C SER A 172 14.25 -10.91 0.30
N LYS A 173 15.55 -11.25 0.28
CA LYS A 173 16.03 -12.37 1.08
C LYS A 173 15.70 -12.09 2.55
N LEU A 174 15.07 -13.03 3.20
CA LEU A 174 14.44 -12.92 4.52
C LEU A 174 15.32 -12.40 5.66
N HIS A 175 16.63 -12.28 5.47
CA HIS A 175 17.55 -11.73 6.46
C HIS A 175 17.30 -10.24 6.76
N ASP A 176 16.73 -9.48 5.83
CA ASP A 176 16.48 -8.05 6.01
C ASP A 176 15.25 -7.75 6.90
N ILE A 177 14.36 -8.73 7.09
CA ILE A 177 13.14 -8.55 7.91
C ILE A 177 13.45 -8.37 9.38
N ARG A 178 14.52 -8.95 9.90
CA ARG A 178 14.92 -8.79 11.31
C ARG A 178 15.34 -7.37 11.65
N HIS A 179 15.91 -6.64 10.70
CA HIS A 179 16.22 -5.22 10.86
C HIS A 179 15.00 -4.32 10.58
N LEU A 180 14.01 -4.80 9.83
CA LEU A 180 12.74 -4.14 9.62
C LEU A 180 11.78 -4.31 10.82
N GLY A 181 11.87 -5.40 11.57
CA GLY A 181 11.10 -5.63 12.80
C GLY A 181 11.29 -4.54 13.86
N CYS A 182 12.44 -3.85 13.86
CA CYS A 182 12.66 -2.66 14.68
C CYS A 182 12.12 -1.36 14.05
N ALA A 183 11.91 -1.32 12.74
CA ALA A 183 11.51 -0.12 12.00
C ALA A 183 10.01 -0.11 11.62
N PHE A 184 9.39 -1.26 11.58
CA PHE A 184 7.98 -1.44 11.26
C PHE A 184 7.25 -2.13 12.41
N SER A 185 7.35 -1.56 13.58
CA SER A 185 6.41 -1.99 14.59
C SER A 185 5.07 -1.33 14.28
N ALA A 186 3.97 -2.11 14.37
CA ALA A 186 2.59 -1.68 14.17
C ALA A 186 2.21 -0.45 15.05
N ALA A 187 3.10 0.08 15.96
CA ALA A 187 2.98 1.32 16.71
C ALA A 187 2.88 2.57 15.84
N TYR A 188 3.34 2.54 14.60
CA TYR A 188 3.06 3.66 13.70
C TYR A 188 1.56 3.80 13.43
N PHE A 189 0.84 2.70 13.36
CA PHE A 189 -0.60 2.69 13.20
C PHE A 189 -1.37 2.92 14.52
N LEU A 190 -0.84 2.52 15.66
CA LEU A 190 -1.51 2.63 16.96
C LEU A 190 -1.24 3.96 17.69
N LYS A 191 -0.10 4.60 17.47
CA LYS A 191 0.22 5.89 18.11
C LYS A 191 -0.55 7.09 17.55
N LEU A 192 -1.24 6.93 16.41
CA LEU A 192 -2.18 7.92 15.91
C LEU A 192 -3.49 7.98 16.73
N LYS A 193 -3.72 6.98 17.60
CA LYS A 193 -4.89 6.95 18.48
C LYS A 193 -4.75 7.84 19.71
N ASP A 194 -3.51 8.25 20.05
CA ASP A 194 -3.19 8.97 21.28
C ASP A 194 -2.70 10.42 21.02
N GLN A 195 -2.99 10.99 19.85
CA GLN A 195 -2.75 12.42 19.61
C GLN A 195 -4.07 13.19 19.58
N PRO A 196 -4.19 14.27 20.38
CA PRO A 196 -5.40 15.10 20.47
C PRO A 196 -5.74 15.77 19.16
#